data_a316455e5b9fd8fbc28fbc676b6d40f6
#
_entry.id   a316455e5b9fd8fbc28fbc676b6d40f6
#
_cell.length_a   1.000
_cell.length_b   1.000
_cell.length_c   1.000
_cell.angle_alpha   90.00
_cell.angle_beta   90.00
_cell.angle_gamma   90.00
#
_symmetry.space_group_name_H-M   'P 1'
#
loop_
_entity.id
_entity.type
_entity.pdbx_description
1 polymer ?
#
loop_
_entity_poly.entity_id
_entity_poly.type
_entity_poly.pdbx_seq_one_letter_code
_entity_poly.pdbx_strand_id
1 'polypeptide(L)'
;MVTASMTTPDSVRVEPDDPNEVVETTVEELAPLYRQMLAIRRLEEASAKAYSTGKIGGFLHLIIGQEAVCVGAIAATQADDYVVATYREHGHAYAKGVAARPILAELFGKKTGVVKGLGGSMHIFDKATNFLGGYGIVGGHVPIAAGAAFASKYRNDGRVTLCFFGEGASTIGGFAEGLALAALWKLPVVLICENNQYSMGTPLYRSLAVEDVSLRALAHGMARDRFDGDDVIKVKRRIAEAIERARTTGEPTLVEVVTYRFRGHSMSDPGLYRTKEEVEEWRRRDPLNRCRQRLIDLGMKDDALEALEDDVKAEIEDAVKFADESPAADEYFPYVIKE
;
A
#
# COMPACT_ATOMS: atom_id res chain seq x y z
N MET A 1 23.22 30.24 -26.80
CA MET A 1 23.66 29.02 -26.10
C MET A 1 23.41 29.26 -24.63
N VAL A 2 22.33 28.73 -24.11
CA VAL A 2 22.03 28.74 -22.67
C VAL A 2 22.59 27.45 -22.12
N THR A 3 23.76 27.49 -21.50
CA THR A 3 24.30 26.40 -20.71
C THR A 3 23.47 26.34 -19.43
N ALA A 4 22.38 25.58 -19.45
CA ALA A 4 21.75 25.17 -18.21
C ALA A 4 22.77 24.30 -17.45
N SER A 5 23.29 24.82 -16.35
CA SER A 5 24.01 24.03 -15.37
C SER A 5 23.08 22.95 -14.88
N MET A 6 23.32 21.70 -15.23
CA MET A 6 22.70 20.55 -14.59
C MET A 6 23.33 20.45 -13.20
N THR A 7 22.88 21.24 -12.27
CA THR A 7 23.10 20.99 -10.86
C THR A 7 22.20 19.79 -10.51
N THR A 8 22.82 18.68 -10.14
CA THR A 8 22.13 17.60 -9.43
C THR A 8 21.41 18.25 -8.27
N PRO A 9 20.09 18.07 -8.14
CA PRO A 9 19.37 18.68 -7.04
C PRO A 9 19.98 18.24 -5.71
N ASP A 10 20.23 19.18 -4.79
CA ASP A 10 20.66 18.90 -3.41
C ASP A 10 19.67 18.00 -2.62
N SER A 11 18.57 17.61 -3.26
CA SER A 11 17.51 16.78 -2.73
C SER A 11 17.73 15.27 -2.83
N VAL A 12 18.89 14.82 -3.30
CA VAL A 12 19.24 13.38 -3.31
C VAL A 12 19.87 12.99 -1.97
N ARG A 13 19.18 13.29 -0.86
CA ARG A 13 19.52 12.69 0.42
C ARG A 13 19.10 11.24 0.41
N VAL A 14 20.06 10.35 0.43
CA VAL A 14 19.93 9.02 1.00
C VAL A 14 20.87 9.01 2.18
N GLU A 15 20.39 9.48 3.30
CA GLU A 15 21.01 9.12 4.56
C GLU A 15 20.79 7.61 4.72
N PRO A 16 21.85 6.87 5.09
CA PRO A 16 21.67 5.46 5.39
C PRO A 16 20.59 5.35 6.46
N ASP A 17 19.59 4.52 6.20
CA ASP A 17 18.54 4.28 7.17
C ASP A 17 19.16 3.65 8.42
N ASP A 18 18.96 4.27 9.59
CA ASP A 18 19.31 3.65 10.87
C ASP A 18 18.15 2.72 11.29
N PRO A 19 18.34 1.40 11.26
CA PRO A 19 17.30 0.47 11.65
C PRO A 19 16.94 0.59 13.15
N ASN A 20 17.78 1.28 13.94
CA ASN A 20 17.54 1.55 15.35
C ASN A 20 16.99 2.95 15.60
N GLU A 21 16.77 3.75 14.57
CA GLU A 21 16.15 5.07 14.72
C GLU A 21 14.77 4.93 15.37
N VAL A 22 14.60 5.56 16.52
CA VAL A 22 13.30 5.66 17.20
C VAL A 22 12.71 7.04 16.90
N VAL A 23 11.75 7.08 16.01
CA VAL A 23 11.02 8.32 15.68
C VAL A 23 10.08 8.66 16.84
N GLU A 24 10.23 9.82 17.45
CA GLU A 24 9.37 10.25 18.57
C GLU A 24 7.89 10.25 18.19
N THR A 25 7.03 9.78 19.11
CA THR A 25 5.58 9.74 18.94
C THR A 25 4.88 9.69 20.29
N THR A 26 3.56 9.83 20.30
CA THR A 26 2.71 9.71 21.48
C THR A 26 1.69 8.59 21.33
N VAL A 27 1.05 8.19 22.44
CA VAL A 27 -0.04 7.21 22.39
C VAL A 27 -1.17 7.69 21.48
N GLU A 28 -1.52 8.99 21.54
CA GLU A 28 -2.60 9.60 20.76
C GLU A 28 -2.32 9.54 19.25
N GLU A 29 -1.06 9.66 18.82
CA GLU A 29 -0.68 9.52 17.42
C GLU A 29 -0.60 8.05 17.01
N LEU A 30 -0.07 7.18 17.85
CA LEU A 30 0.26 5.80 17.51
C LEU A 30 -0.95 4.86 17.57
N ALA A 31 -1.85 5.02 18.57
CA ALA A 31 -2.97 4.11 18.80
C ALA A 31 -3.95 4.03 17.61
N PRO A 32 -4.34 5.13 16.93
CA PRO A 32 -5.17 5.04 15.74
C PRO A 32 -4.50 4.29 14.59
N LEU A 33 -3.17 4.43 14.42
CA LEU A 33 -2.41 3.72 13.39
C LEU A 33 -2.31 2.22 13.71
N TYR A 34 -2.06 1.88 14.97
CA TYR A 34 -2.09 0.50 15.44
C TYR A 34 -3.45 -0.15 15.17
N ARG A 35 -4.55 0.55 15.53
CA ARG A 35 -5.92 0.08 15.26
C ARG A 35 -6.14 -0.25 13.79
N GLN A 36 -5.71 0.64 12.88
CA GLN A 36 -5.83 0.41 11.45
C GLN A 36 -5.00 -0.78 10.97
N MET A 37 -3.73 -0.88 11.39
CA MET A 37 -2.89 -2.03 11.04
C MET A 37 -3.47 -3.35 11.56
N LEU A 38 -3.99 -3.37 12.79
CA LEU A 38 -4.62 -4.54 13.37
C LEU A 38 -5.90 -4.92 12.62
N ALA A 39 -6.73 -3.95 12.26
CA ALA A 39 -7.95 -4.19 11.48
C ALA A 39 -7.62 -4.78 10.10
N ILE A 40 -6.61 -4.28 9.41
CA ILE A 40 -6.11 -4.85 8.15
C ILE A 40 -5.64 -6.29 8.36
N ARG A 41 -4.83 -6.57 9.39
CA ARG A 41 -4.37 -7.92 9.71
C ARG A 41 -5.55 -8.87 9.92
N ARG A 42 -6.55 -8.48 10.71
CA ARG A 42 -7.74 -9.28 11.01
C ARG A 42 -8.64 -9.48 9.79
N LEU A 43 -8.80 -8.43 8.96
CA LEU A 43 -9.53 -8.51 7.69
C LEU A 43 -8.88 -9.54 6.75
N GLU A 44 -7.56 -9.52 6.64
CA GLU A 44 -6.81 -10.43 5.78
C GLU A 44 -6.81 -11.88 6.33
N GLU A 45 -6.75 -12.06 7.63
CA GLU A 45 -6.89 -13.37 8.27
C GLU A 45 -8.30 -13.95 8.05
N ALA A 46 -9.34 -13.11 8.17
CA ALA A 46 -10.72 -13.48 7.87
C ALA A 46 -10.90 -13.83 6.39
N SER A 47 -10.30 -13.06 5.49
CA SER A 47 -10.30 -13.32 4.04
C SER A 47 -9.61 -14.64 3.71
N ALA A 48 -8.46 -14.93 4.33
CA ALA A 48 -7.76 -16.21 4.18
C ALA A 48 -8.62 -17.40 4.61
N LYS A 49 -9.32 -17.26 5.75
CA LYS A 49 -10.26 -18.29 6.24
C LYS A 49 -11.44 -18.47 5.28
N ALA A 50 -12.02 -17.38 4.79
CA ALA A 50 -13.12 -17.41 3.83
C ALA A 50 -12.69 -18.05 2.49
N TYR A 51 -11.50 -17.77 2.01
CA TYR A 51 -10.90 -18.42 0.83
C TYR A 51 -10.77 -19.93 1.04
N SER A 52 -10.25 -20.36 2.17
CA SER A 52 -10.06 -21.79 2.50
C SER A 52 -11.39 -22.56 2.58
N THR A 53 -12.51 -21.88 2.83
CA THR A 53 -13.86 -22.45 2.86
C THR A 53 -14.65 -22.25 1.56
N GLY A 54 -14.00 -21.74 0.50
CA GLY A 54 -14.59 -21.58 -0.83
C GLY A 54 -15.57 -20.39 -0.97
N LYS A 55 -15.59 -19.47 0.00
CA LYS A 55 -16.44 -18.27 -0.06
C LYS A 55 -15.85 -17.16 -0.95
N ILE A 56 -14.54 -17.17 -1.15
CA ILE A 56 -13.81 -16.26 -2.05
C ILE A 56 -13.27 -17.07 -3.21
N GLY A 57 -13.61 -16.68 -4.43
CA GLY A 57 -13.12 -17.30 -5.66
C GLY A 57 -11.94 -16.55 -6.28
N GLY A 58 -11.32 -17.17 -7.29
CA GLY A 58 -10.21 -16.54 -8.02
C GLY A 58 -8.91 -16.48 -7.20
N PHE A 59 -8.13 -15.42 -7.41
CA PHE A 59 -6.89 -15.19 -6.69
C PHE A 59 -7.10 -14.23 -5.52
N LEU A 60 -6.55 -14.57 -4.36
CA LEU A 60 -6.57 -13.73 -3.16
C LEU A 60 -5.13 -13.43 -2.73
N HIS A 61 -4.76 -12.14 -2.70
CA HIS A 61 -3.42 -11.66 -2.38
C HIS A 61 -3.45 -10.87 -1.07
N LEU A 62 -2.88 -11.43 -0.02
CA LEU A 62 -2.88 -10.83 1.31
C LEU A 62 -1.71 -9.85 1.49
N ILE A 63 -1.97 -8.71 2.15
CA ILE A 63 -0.95 -7.71 2.47
C ILE A 63 -0.20 -8.00 3.79
N ILE A 64 -0.48 -9.11 4.45
CA ILE A 64 0.06 -9.46 5.77
C ILE A 64 1.59 -9.32 5.83
N GLY A 65 2.06 -8.49 6.75
CA GLY A 65 3.47 -8.13 6.98
C GLY A 65 3.84 -6.74 6.43
N GLN A 66 2.98 -6.10 5.63
CA GLN A 66 3.22 -4.81 4.99
C GLN A 66 2.28 -3.70 5.51
N GLU A 67 1.56 -3.95 6.60
CA GLU A 67 0.51 -3.05 7.12
C GLU A 67 1.04 -1.68 7.49
N ALA A 68 2.27 -1.60 8.05
CA ALA A 68 2.86 -0.32 8.42
C ALA A 68 3.15 0.57 7.20
N VAL A 69 3.46 -0.03 6.05
CA VAL A 69 3.73 0.71 4.82
C VAL A 69 2.45 1.37 4.32
N CYS A 70 1.39 0.60 4.13
CA CYS A 70 0.14 1.16 3.61
C CYS A 70 -0.52 2.13 4.60
N VAL A 71 -0.59 1.80 5.90
CA VAL A 71 -1.21 2.67 6.91
C VAL A 71 -0.39 3.94 7.12
N GLY A 72 0.93 3.84 7.29
CA GLY A 72 1.79 5.00 7.50
C GLY A 72 1.78 5.96 6.32
N ALA A 73 1.87 5.44 5.10
CA ALA A 73 1.86 6.26 3.90
C ALA A 73 0.51 6.97 3.68
N ILE A 74 -0.61 6.25 3.85
CA ILE A 74 -1.94 6.83 3.66
C ILE A 74 -2.28 7.81 4.78
N ALA A 75 -1.83 7.56 6.01
CA ALA A 75 -2.01 8.51 7.12
C ALA A 75 -1.28 9.85 6.93
N ALA A 76 -0.35 9.94 5.99
CA ALA A 76 0.32 11.17 5.58
C ALA A 76 -0.46 11.97 4.53
N THR A 77 -1.52 11.41 3.92
CA THR A 77 -2.30 12.06 2.86
C THR A 77 -3.36 13.01 3.40
N GLN A 78 -3.78 13.94 2.55
CA GLN A 78 -5.05 14.64 2.73
C GLN A 78 -6.22 13.76 2.24
N ALA A 79 -7.42 14.05 2.72
CA ALA A 79 -8.61 13.23 2.41
C ALA A 79 -8.90 13.12 0.90
N ASP A 80 -8.61 14.19 0.15
CA ASP A 80 -8.86 14.30 -1.28
C ASP A 80 -7.69 13.88 -2.18
N ASP A 81 -6.53 13.53 -1.62
CA ASP A 81 -5.42 12.94 -2.38
C ASP A 81 -5.82 11.59 -2.99
N TYR A 82 -5.26 11.29 -4.14
CA TYR A 82 -5.52 10.04 -4.85
C TYR A 82 -4.58 8.91 -4.37
N VAL A 83 -5.13 7.70 -4.28
CA VAL A 83 -4.34 6.48 -4.01
C VAL A 83 -4.59 5.46 -5.12
N VAL A 84 -3.50 4.92 -5.66
CA VAL A 84 -3.47 3.84 -6.65
C VAL A 84 -2.62 2.71 -6.08
N ALA A 85 -3.10 1.48 -6.14
CA ALA A 85 -2.42 0.33 -5.54
C ALA A 85 -2.31 -0.84 -6.52
N THR A 86 -1.60 -1.89 -6.10
CA THR A 86 -1.52 -3.17 -6.80
C THR A 86 -2.76 -4.03 -6.52
N TYR A 87 -2.75 -5.26 -6.98
CA TYR A 87 -3.76 -6.30 -6.67
C TYR A 87 -3.77 -6.77 -5.19
N ARG A 88 -2.97 -6.14 -4.31
CA ARG A 88 -2.87 -6.42 -2.86
C ARG A 88 -3.48 -5.27 -2.06
N GLU A 89 -4.54 -4.70 -2.59
CA GLU A 89 -5.07 -3.39 -2.21
C GLU A 89 -6.00 -3.36 -1.00
N HIS A 90 -6.37 -4.49 -0.40
CA HIS A 90 -7.36 -4.51 0.67
C HIS A 90 -6.99 -3.59 1.83
N GLY A 91 -5.72 -3.65 2.26
CA GLY A 91 -5.19 -2.77 3.31
C GLY A 91 -5.17 -1.31 2.88
N HIS A 92 -4.80 -1.01 1.64
CA HIS A 92 -4.78 0.35 1.11
C HIS A 92 -6.20 0.94 1.03
N ALA A 93 -7.16 0.16 0.55
CA ALA A 93 -8.56 0.57 0.50
C ALA A 93 -9.09 0.88 1.91
N TYR A 94 -8.83 -0.02 2.88
CA TYR A 94 -9.23 0.18 4.27
C TYR A 94 -8.56 1.42 4.88
N ALA A 95 -7.25 1.56 4.74
CA ALA A 95 -6.51 2.71 5.25
C ALA A 95 -6.98 4.04 4.63
N LYS A 96 -7.44 4.02 3.37
CA LYS A 96 -7.99 5.20 2.68
C LYS A 96 -9.43 5.52 3.10
N GLY A 97 -10.07 4.66 3.92
CA GLY A 97 -11.38 4.91 4.51
C GLY A 97 -12.52 4.07 3.95
N VAL A 98 -12.24 3.08 3.10
CA VAL A 98 -13.26 2.12 2.69
C VAL A 98 -13.55 1.18 3.86
N ALA A 99 -14.81 1.05 4.27
CA ALA A 99 -15.18 0.24 5.43
C ALA A 99 -14.95 -1.27 5.20
N ALA A 100 -14.70 -2.02 6.26
CA ALA A 100 -14.45 -3.47 6.20
C ALA A 100 -15.63 -4.26 5.60
N ARG A 101 -16.89 -3.87 5.90
CA ARG A 101 -18.09 -4.52 5.37
C ARG A 101 -18.13 -4.59 3.83
N PRO A 102 -18.05 -3.46 3.08
CA PRO A 102 -18.07 -3.51 1.62
C PRO A 102 -16.79 -4.14 1.04
N ILE A 103 -15.63 -4.07 1.69
CA ILE A 103 -14.43 -4.77 1.24
C ILE A 103 -14.68 -6.28 1.26
N LEU A 104 -15.07 -6.85 2.41
CA LEU A 104 -15.34 -8.30 2.52
C LEU A 104 -16.50 -8.75 1.62
N ALA A 105 -17.56 -7.93 1.49
CA ALA A 105 -18.64 -8.22 0.57
C ALA A 105 -18.16 -8.28 -0.89
N GLU A 106 -17.22 -7.42 -1.28
CA GLU A 106 -16.58 -7.46 -2.62
C GLU A 106 -15.82 -8.76 -2.84
N LEU A 107 -14.99 -9.16 -1.87
CA LEU A 107 -14.22 -10.39 -1.94
C LEU A 107 -15.12 -11.64 -2.03
N PHE A 108 -16.32 -11.59 -1.39
CA PHE A 108 -17.32 -12.66 -1.43
C PHE A 108 -18.19 -12.63 -2.70
N GLY A 109 -17.97 -11.70 -3.62
CA GLY A 109 -18.75 -11.55 -4.84
C GLY A 109 -20.20 -11.11 -4.60
N LYS A 110 -20.40 -10.18 -3.66
CA LYS A 110 -21.73 -9.72 -3.22
C LYS A 110 -22.09 -8.35 -3.81
N LYS A 111 -23.38 -8.11 -4.08
CA LYS A 111 -23.90 -6.82 -4.60
C LYS A 111 -23.59 -5.63 -3.69
N THR A 112 -23.40 -5.86 -2.40
CA THR A 112 -23.07 -4.83 -1.40
C THR A 112 -21.58 -4.54 -1.32
N GLY A 113 -20.77 -5.19 -2.16
CA GLY A 113 -19.34 -4.90 -2.31
C GLY A 113 -19.07 -3.52 -2.90
N VAL A 114 -17.86 -3.02 -2.72
CA VAL A 114 -17.41 -1.69 -3.15
C VAL A 114 -17.69 -1.45 -4.63
N VAL A 115 -17.43 -2.44 -5.47
CA VAL A 115 -17.71 -2.46 -6.92
C VAL A 115 -18.76 -3.51 -7.28
N LYS A 116 -19.72 -3.73 -6.38
CA LYS A 116 -20.90 -4.58 -6.56
C LYS A 116 -20.59 -6.07 -6.74
N GLY A 117 -19.46 -6.53 -6.19
CA GLY A 117 -19.00 -7.90 -6.29
C GLY A 117 -18.35 -8.27 -7.64
N LEU A 118 -18.04 -7.30 -8.48
CA LEU A 118 -17.50 -7.51 -9.84
C LEU A 118 -15.97 -7.44 -9.91
N GLY A 119 -15.34 -6.76 -8.95
CA GLY A 119 -13.88 -6.58 -8.91
C GLY A 119 -13.14 -7.69 -8.16
N GLY A 120 -13.78 -8.28 -7.17
CA GLY A 120 -13.17 -9.29 -6.31
C GLY A 120 -11.96 -8.74 -5.54
N SER A 121 -10.94 -9.59 -5.36
CA SER A 121 -9.75 -9.25 -4.55
C SER A 121 -8.79 -8.26 -5.21
N MET A 122 -8.86 -8.02 -6.51
CA MET A 122 -7.79 -7.31 -7.23
C MET A 122 -8.23 -6.00 -7.89
N HIS A 123 -9.51 -5.63 -7.76
CA HIS A 123 -10.07 -4.48 -8.48
C HIS A 123 -11.10 -3.72 -7.64
N ILE A 124 -10.69 -3.33 -6.41
CA ILE A 124 -11.47 -2.47 -5.53
C ILE A 124 -11.22 -1.01 -5.95
N PHE A 125 -12.29 -0.28 -6.24
CA PHE A 125 -12.27 1.14 -6.58
C PHE A 125 -13.31 1.86 -5.75
N ASP A 126 -12.96 2.99 -5.15
CA ASP A 126 -13.93 3.80 -4.41
C ASP A 126 -13.75 5.29 -4.69
N LYS A 127 -14.75 5.85 -5.38
CA LYS A 127 -14.77 7.26 -5.73
C LYS A 127 -14.91 8.17 -4.50
N ALA A 128 -15.61 7.70 -3.47
CA ALA A 128 -15.91 8.52 -2.29
C ALA A 128 -14.64 8.83 -1.48
N THR A 129 -13.72 7.87 -1.42
CA THR A 129 -12.45 8.00 -0.72
C THR A 129 -11.28 8.41 -1.63
N ASN A 130 -11.52 8.65 -2.93
CA ASN A 130 -10.47 8.86 -3.93
C ASN A 130 -9.46 7.70 -4.05
N PHE A 131 -9.92 6.48 -3.74
CA PHE A 131 -9.16 5.27 -4.00
C PHE A 131 -9.38 4.85 -5.46
N LEU A 132 -8.37 5.14 -6.31
CA LEU A 132 -8.43 4.89 -7.76
C LEU A 132 -8.18 3.42 -8.15
N GLY A 133 -7.98 2.57 -7.16
CA GLY A 133 -8.13 1.14 -7.27
C GLY A 133 -6.88 0.31 -7.22
N GLY A 134 -7.14 -1.01 -7.16
CA GLY A 134 -6.18 -2.07 -7.32
C GLY A 134 -6.09 -2.56 -8.76
N TYR A 135 -4.86 -2.88 -9.18
CA TYR A 135 -4.58 -3.27 -10.55
C TYR A 135 -3.89 -4.63 -10.62
N GLY A 136 -4.50 -5.58 -11.35
CA GLY A 136 -3.96 -6.91 -11.57
C GLY A 136 -2.74 -6.92 -12.50
N ILE A 137 -2.64 -5.96 -13.43
CA ILE A 137 -1.49 -5.85 -14.34
C ILE A 137 -0.32 -5.19 -13.62
N VAL A 138 0.75 -5.97 -13.41
CA VAL A 138 1.95 -5.53 -12.70
C VAL A 138 2.55 -4.27 -13.35
N GLY A 139 2.64 -3.18 -12.59
CA GLY A 139 3.22 -1.90 -13.03
C GLY A 139 2.41 -1.11 -14.06
N GLY A 140 1.33 -1.67 -14.62
CA GLY A 140 0.45 -0.95 -15.55
C GLY A 140 -0.25 0.25 -14.93
N HIS A 141 -0.36 0.30 -13.61
CA HIS A 141 -0.96 1.40 -12.87
C HIS A 141 -0.03 2.61 -12.64
N VAL A 142 1.27 2.46 -12.86
CA VAL A 142 2.23 3.58 -12.70
C VAL A 142 1.96 4.71 -13.71
N PRO A 143 1.77 4.46 -15.01
CA PRO A 143 1.32 5.48 -15.96
C PRO A 143 -0.06 6.05 -15.63
N ILE A 144 -0.97 5.24 -15.06
CA ILE A 144 -2.31 5.70 -14.63
C ILE A 144 -2.17 6.71 -13.48
N ALA A 145 -1.31 6.43 -12.50
CA ALA A 145 -1.00 7.35 -11.42
C ALA A 145 -0.39 8.66 -11.93
N ALA A 146 0.53 8.58 -12.90
CA ALA A 146 1.05 9.76 -13.58
C ALA A 146 -0.07 10.56 -14.26
N GLY A 147 -1.05 9.89 -14.90
CA GLY A 147 -2.22 10.52 -15.50
C GLY A 147 -3.13 11.21 -14.47
N ALA A 148 -3.36 10.58 -13.30
CA ALA A 148 -4.11 11.20 -12.20
C ALA A 148 -3.41 12.44 -11.66
N ALA A 149 -2.10 12.38 -11.44
CA ALA A 149 -1.29 13.51 -11.02
C ALA A 149 -1.25 14.63 -12.09
N PHE A 150 -1.21 14.25 -13.37
CA PHE A 150 -1.35 15.22 -14.47
C PHE A 150 -2.70 15.96 -14.42
N ALA A 151 -3.79 15.23 -14.18
CA ALA A 151 -5.11 15.83 -14.05
C ALA A 151 -5.18 16.82 -12.87
N SER A 152 -4.58 16.47 -11.72
CA SER A 152 -4.48 17.35 -10.55
C SER A 152 -3.68 18.62 -10.89
N LYS A 153 -2.53 18.46 -11.50
CA LYS A 153 -1.72 19.61 -11.95
C LYS A 153 -2.46 20.50 -12.96
N TYR A 154 -3.12 19.89 -13.96
CA TYR A 154 -3.87 20.62 -14.97
C TYR A 154 -5.04 21.43 -14.38
N ARG A 155 -5.72 20.86 -13.38
CA ARG A 155 -6.81 21.51 -12.65
C ARG A 155 -6.33 22.50 -11.61
N ASN A 156 -5.05 22.42 -11.23
CA ASN A 156 -4.46 23.18 -10.12
C ASN A 156 -5.25 22.97 -8.81
N ASP A 157 -5.64 21.74 -8.52
CA ASP A 157 -6.50 21.40 -7.38
C ASP A 157 -5.73 21.04 -6.11
N GLY A 158 -4.39 21.04 -6.17
CA GLY A 158 -3.50 20.81 -5.02
C GLY A 158 -3.37 19.36 -4.55
N ARG A 159 -4.01 18.40 -5.23
CA ARG A 159 -3.97 16.98 -4.86
C ARG A 159 -2.66 16.33 -5.26
N VAL A 160 -2.23 15.40 -4.43
CA VAL A 160 -1.11 14.50 -4.69
C VAL A 160 -1.63 13.10 -4.98
N THR A 161 -0.95 12.36 -5.85
CA THR A 161 -1.27 10.96 -6.13
C THR A 161 -0.21 10.06 -5.47
N LEU A 162 -0.62 9.13 -4.62
CA LEU A 162 0.23 8.04 -4.14
C LEU A 162 0.04 6.82 -5.03
N CYS A 163 1.16 6.23 -5.48
CA CYS A 163 1.15 5.03 -6.30
C CYS A 163 1.98 3.94 -5.64
N PHE A 164 1.33 2.90 -5.14
CA PHE A 164 1.98 1.75 -4.51
C PHE A 164 2.25 0.67 -5.54
N PHE A 165 3.44 0.08 -5.51
CA PHE A 165 3.83 -1.02 -6.40
C PHE A 165 4.88 -1.91 -5.72
N GLY A 166 4.93 -3.19 -6.09
CA GLY A 166 5.99 -4.10 -5.63
C GLY A 166 7.27 -3.95 -6.44
N GLU A 167 8.41 -4.36 -5.86
CA GLU A 167 9.74 -4.24 -6.49
C GLU A 167 9.81 -4.89 -7.87
N GLY A 168 9.07 -5.99 -8.11
CA GLY A 168 9.01 -6.64 -9.42
C GLY A 168 8.42 -5.78 -10.53
N ALA A 169 7.55 -4.82 -10.20
CA ALA A 169 7.00 -3.87 -11.16
C ALA A 169 8.06 -2.94 -11.76
N SER A 170 9.18 -2.75 -11.07
CA SER A 170 10.25 -1.85 -11.52
C SER A 170 11.01 -2.34 -12.76
N THR A 171 10.76 -3.56 -13.22
CA THR A 171 11.43 -4.16 -14.40
C THR A 171 10.62 -4.04 -15.69
N ILE A 172 9.38 -3.59 -15.64
CA ILE A 172 8.54 -3.47 -16.83
C ILE A 172 8.68 -2.09 -17.50
N GLY A 173 8.42 -2.05 -18.82
CA GLY A 173 8.53 -0.82 -19.62
C GLY A 173 7.62 0.29 -19.11
N GLY A 174 6.35 0.00 -18.81
CA GLY A 174 5.37 0.98 -18.33
C GLY A 174 5.78 1.67 -17.02
N PHE A 175 6.57 1.02 -16.17
CA PHE A 175 7.15 1.66 -14.99
C PHE A 175 8.10 2.81 -15.40
N ALA A 176 9.08 2.52 -16.26
CA ALA A 176 10.05 3.51 -16.72
C ALA A 176 9.37 4.67 -17.47
N GLU A 177 8.37 4.37 -18.32
CA GLU A 177 7.58 5.36 -19.04
C GLU A 177 6.80 6.27 -18.07
N GLY A 178 6.18 5.69 -17.03
CA GLY A 178 5.48 6.45 -16.00
C GLY A 178 6.40 7.38 -15.22
N LEU A 179 7.61 6.92 -14.84
CA LEU A 179 8.62 7.75 -14.19
C LEU A 179 9.07 8.89 -15.11
N ALA A 180 9.35 8.60 -16.39
CA ALA A 180 9.78 9.60 -17.35
C ALA A 180 8.73 10.74 -17.50
N LEU A 181 7.45 10.39 -17.60
CA LEU A 181 6.36 11.37 -17.68
C LEU A 181 6.23 12.16 -16.38
N ALA A 182 6.26 11.49 -15.24
CA ALA A 182 6.16 12.13 -13.93
C ALA A 182 7.28 13.16 -13.73
N ALA A 183 8.51 12.80 -14.05
CA ALA A 183 9.68 13.68 -13.93
C ALA A 183 9.63 14.84 -14.92
N LEU A 184 9.44 14.53 -16.22
CA LEU A 184 9.45 15.54 -17.30
C LEU A 184 8.41 16.64 -17.08
N TRP A 185 7.22 16.23 -16.64
CA TRP A 185 6.10 17.15 -16.44
C TRP A 185 5.99 17.65 -15.00
N LYS A 186 6.92 17.27 -14.10
CA LYS A 186 6.90 17.65 -12.68
C LYS A 186 5.51 17.40 -12.08
N LEU A 187 5.08 16.15 -12.09
CA LEU A 187 3.75 15.77 -11.62
C LEU A 187 3.74 15.55 -10.11
N PRO A 188 2.68 15.97 -9.40
CA PRO A 188 2.54 15.77 -7.96
C PRO A 188 2.20 14.30 -7.65
N VAL A 189 3.19 13.42 -7.77
CA VAL A 189 3.06 11.98 -7.51
C VAL A 189 4.18 11.48 -6.61
N VAL A 190 3.83 10.63 -5.64
CA VAL A 190 4.75 9.85 -4.80
C VAL A 190 4.64 8.41 -5.22
N LEU A 191 5.73 7.84 -5.72
CA LEU A 191 5.83 6.46 -6.18
C LEU A 191 6.43 5.63 -5.06
N ILE A 192 5.67 4.70 -4.48
CA ILE A 192 6.03 3.95 -3.27
C ILE A 192 6.25 2.49 -3.64
N CYS A 193 7.49 2.06 -3.62
CA CYS A 193 7.87 0.66 -3.80
C CYS A 193 7.73 -0.10 -2.47
N GLU A 194 6.76 -0.99 -2.38
CA GLU A 194 6.64 -1.97 -1.29
C GLU A 194 7.58 -3.14 -1.59
N ASN A 195 8.87 -2.97 -1.28
CA ASN A 195 9.87 -4.00 -1.51
C ASN A 195 9.72 -5.11 -0.46
N ASN A 196 8.90 -6.11 -0.80
CA ASN A 196 8.61 -7.24 0.08
C ASN A 196 9.53 -8.45 -0.15
N GLN A 197 10.63 -8.27 -0.86
CA GLN A 197 11.75 -9.18 -1.14
C GLN A 197 11.46 -10.24 -2.21
N TYR A 198 10.20 -10.38 -2.68
CA TYR A 198 9.84 -11.45 -3.62
C TYR A 198 8.86 -11.00 -4.70
N SER A 199 9.29 -11.02 -5.92
CA SER A 199 8.43 -10.91 -7.12
C SER A 199 7.79 -12.27 -7.42
N MET A 200 6.56 -12.50 -6.98
CA MET A 200 5.96 -13.83 -6.86
C MET A 200 6.84 -14.74 -5.97
N GLY A 201 7.53 -15.70 -6.57
CA GLY A 201 8.50 -16.57 -5.90
C GLY A 201 9.96 -16.25 -6.27
N THR A 202 10.22 -15.21 -7.05
CA THR A 202 11.58 -14.84 -7.45
C THR A 202 12.15 -13.84 -6.43
N PRO A 203 13.24 -14.18 -5.73
CA PRO A 203 13.84 -13.27 -4.76
C PRO A 203 14.48 -12.06 -5.45
N LEU A 204 14.60 -10.96 -4.71
CA LEU A 204 15.07 -9.67 -5.20
C LEU A 204 16.38 -9.77 -6.00
N TYR A 205 17.40 -10.42 -5.45
CA TYR A 205 18.73 -10.59 -6.09
C TYR A 205 18.73 -11.37 -7.42
N ARG A 206 17.62 -12.08 -7.72
CA ARG A 206 17.44 -12.79 -9.00
C ARG A 206 16.59 -12.02 -10.00
N SER A 207 15.82 -11.04 -9.53
CA SER A 207 14.94 -10.23 -10.37
C SER A 207 15.55 -8.90 -10.76
N LEU A 208 16.48 -8.35 -9.95
CA LEU A 208 17.09 -7.05 -10.15
C LEU A 208 18.62 -7.14 -10.13
N ALA A 209 19.27 -6.55 -11.13
CA ALA A 209 20.73 -6.42 -11.16
C ALA A 209 21.22 -5.38 -10.12
N VAL A 210 20.38 -4.40 -9.79
CA VAL A 210 20.58 -3.41 -8.72
C VAL A 210 19.39 -3.52 -7.79
N GLU A 211 19.62 -3.99 -6.58
CA GLU A 211 18.57 -4.31 -5.61
C GLU A 211 17.90 -3.08 -5.01
N ASP A 212 18.60 -1.93 -4.97
CA ASP A 212 18.03 -0.64 -4.57
C ASP A 212 17.16 -0.07 -5.70
N VAL A 213 15.84 -0.27 -5.60
CA VAL A 213 14.86 0.19 -6.60
C VAL A 213 14.83 1.71 -6.67
N SER A 214 15.07 2.41 -5.54
CA SER A 214 15.01 3.87 -5.48
C SER A 214 16.05 4.55 -6.38
N LEU A 215 17.16 3.86 -6.70
CA LEU A 215 18.18 4.38 -7.63
C LEU A 215 17.67 4.63 -9.05
N ARG A 216 16.53 4.00 -9.43
CA ARG A 216 15.90 4.26 -10.73
C ARG A 216 15.43 5.70 -10.88
N ALA A 217 15.14 6.39 -9.79
CA ALA A 217 14.79 7.81 -9.77
C ALA A 217 15.88 8.68 -10.41
N LEU A 218 17.15 8.34 -10.18
CA LEU A 218 18.30 9.13 -10.65
C LEU A 218 18.35 9.23 -12.18
N ALA A 219 17.97 8.15 -12.88
CA ALA A 219 17.94 8.15 -14.34
C ALA A 219 16.92 9.15 -14.92
N HIS A 220 15.95 9.58 -14.12
CA HIS A 220 14.92 10.52 -14.49
C HIS A 220 15.05 11.90 -13.80
N GLY A 221 16.11 12.11 -12.99
CA GLY A 221 16.30 13.35 -12.23
C GLY A 221 15.25 13.57 -11.14
N MET A 222 14.67 12.50 -10.59
CA MET A 222 13.68 12.54 -9.52
C MET A 222 14.34 12.45 -8.15
N ALA A 223 13.67 13.00 -7.15
CA ALA A 223 14.01 12.74 -5.75
C ALA A 223 13.78 11.26 -5.42
N ARG A 224 14.57 10.74 -4.50
CA ARG A 224 14.46 9.36 -4.02
C ARG A 224 14.60 9.25 -2.51
N ASP A 225 14.08 8.16 -1.98
CA ASP A 225 14.25 7.77 -0.59
C ASP A 225 14.24 6.24 -0.45
N ARG A 226 14.89 5.69 0.60
CA ARG A 226 14.89 4.27 0.90
C ARG A 226 15.05 4.05 2.40
N PHE A 227 14.13 3.29 3.01
CA PHE A 227 14.14 3.00 4.45
C PHE A 227 13.36 1.72 4.78
N ASP A 228 13.55 1.22 6.03
CA ASP A 228 12.81 0.08 6.57
C ASP A 228 11.38 0.46 6.96
N GLY A 229 10.40 -0.35 6.50
CA GLY A 229 8.97 -0.13 6.66
C GLY A 229 8.31 -0.86 7.84
N ASP A 230 9.03 -1.20 8.89
CA ASP A 230 8.52 -1.90 10.07
C ASP A 230 8.05 -0.95 11.21
N ASP A 231 8.27 0.36 11.05
CA ASP A 231 7.77 1.42 11.94
C ASP A 231 6.79 2.33 11.20
N VAL A 232 5.51 2.28 11.59
CA VAL A 232 4.43 3.04 10.95
C VAL A 232 4.61 4.57 11.07
N ILE A 233 5.23 5.05 12.16
CA ILE A 233 5.50 6.48 12.36
C ILE A 233 6.62 6.94 11.42
N LYS A 234 7.68 6.15 11.28
CA LYS A 234 8.76 6.42 10.34
C LYS A 234 8.22 6.49 8.91
N VAL A 235 7.42 5.50 8.50
CA VAL A 235 6.76 5.51 7.19
C VAL A 235 5.94 6.80 7.02
N LYS A 236 5.08 7.14 7.99
CA LYS A 236 4.25 8.34 7.94
C LYS A 236 5.08 9.62 7.74
N ARG A 237 6.18 9.77 8.51
CA ARG A 237 7.04 10.97 8.44
C ARG A 237 7.77 11.08 7.10
N ARG A 238 8.42 10.01 6.66
CA ARG A 238 9.18 9.99 5.41
C ARG A 238 8.29 10.19 4.17
N ILE A 239 7.09 9.59 4.17
CA ILE A 239 6.12 9.81 3.08
C ILE A 239 5.52 11.21 3.13
N ALA A 240 5.28 11.80 4.32
CA ALA A 240 4.81 13.18 4.45
C ALA A 240 5.78 14.18 3.79
N GLU A 241 7.10 13.98 3.95
CA GLU A 241 8.12 14.81 3.28
C GLU A 241 8.04 14.72 1.75
N ALA A 242 7.84 13.50 1.22
CA ALA A 242 7.68 13.28 -0.21
C ALA A 242 6.38 13.91 -0.75
N ILE A 243 5.27 13.80 0.01
CA ILE A 243 3.99 14.43 -0.32
C ILE A 243 4.12 15.95 -0.32
N GLU A 244 4.75 16.53 0.69
CA GLU A 244 4.94 17.97 0.80
C GLU A 244 5.78 18.51 -0.37
N ARG A 245 6.85 17.81 -0.75
CA ARG A 245 7.63 18.14 -1.95
C ARG A 245 6.76 18.09 -3.21
N ALA A 246 6.01 17.01 -3.41
CA ALA A 246 5.15 16.86 -4.57
C ALA A 246 4.09 17.96 -4.64
N ARG A 247 3.50 18.33 -3.49
CA ARG A 247 2.45 19.34 -3.38
C ARG A 247 2.94 20.76 -3.64
N THR A 248 4.11 21.11 -3.08
CA THR A 248 4.63 22.49 -3.11
C THR A 248 5.45 22.78 -4.35
N THR A 249 6.24 21.81 -4.83
CA THR A 249 7.15 22.01 -5.98
C THR A 249 6.70 21.28 -7.25
N GLY A 250 5.75 20.34 -7.14
CA GLY A 250 5.36 19.43 -8.22
C GLY A 250 6.43 18.37 -8.51
N GLU A 251 7.49 18.24 -7.68
CA GLU A 251 8.56 17.27 -7.93
C GLU A 251 8.18 15.89 -7.43
N PRO A 252 8.16 14.86 -8.31
CA PRO A 252 7.86 13.50 -7.92
C PRO A 252 9.00 12.89 -7.10
N THR A 253 8.65 11.96 -6.22
CA THR A 253 9.63 11.18 -5.44
C THR A 253 9.40 9.71 -5.65
N LEU A 254 10.46 8.93 -5.85
CA LEU A 254 10.47 7.48 -5.78
C LEU A 254 10.95 7.03 -4.41
N VAL A 255 10.06 6.45 -3.62
CA VAL A 255 10.35 5.95 -2.28
C VAL A 255 10.36 4.43 -2.31
N GLU A 256 11.45 3.82 -1.84
CA GLU A 256 11.51 2.38 -1.60
C GLU A 256 11.38 2.10 -0.11
N VAL A 257 10.34 1.38 0.25
CA VAL A 257 10.09 0.94 1.63
C VAL A 257 10.35 -0.55 1.73
N VAL A 258 11.41 -0.92 2.45
CA VAL A 258 11.81 -2.32 2.63
C VAL A 258 10.90 -2.96 3.65
N THR A 259 10.22 -4.03 3.26
CA THR A 259 9.25 -4.75 4.09
C THR A 259 9.30 -6.25 3.78
N TYR A 260 8.37 -7.03 4.32
CA TYR A 260 8.32 -8.47 4.04
C TYR A 260 6.90 -9.01 3.99
N ARG A 261 6.63 -9.85 3.01
CA ARG A 261 5.35 -10.56 2.88
C ARG A 261 5.38 -11.87 3.65
N PHE A 262 4.62 -11.97 4.76
CA PHE A 262 4.64 -13.17 5.60
C PHE A 262 3.91 -14.38 4.98
N ARG A 263 2.99 -14.16 4.06
CA ARG A 263 2.26 -15.22 3.36
C ARG A 263 2.86 -15.50 1.98
N GLY A 264 2.44 -16.54 1.31
CA GLY A 264 2.74 -16.77 -0.10
C GLY A 264 2.32 -15.61 -1.00
N HIS A 265 2.66 -15.66 -2.27
CA HIS A 265 2.28 -14.61 -3.22
C HIS A 265 0.76 -14.40 -3.27
N SER A 266 0.02 -15.51 -3.36
CA SER A 266 -1.43 -15.59 -3.21
C SER A 266 -1.79 -16.72 -2.25
N MET A 267 -3.06 -16.88 -1.93
CA MET A 267 -3.52 -17.95 -1.05
C MET A 267 -3.28 -19.35 -1.62
N SER A 268 -3.16 -19.50 -2.92
CA SER A 268 -2.82 -20.76 -3.58
C SER A 268 -1.31 -21.06 -3.61
N ASP A 269 -0.47 -20.08 -3.24
CA ASP A 269 0.99 -20.23 -3.23
C ASP A 269 1.48 -20.86 -1.93
N PRO A 270 2.10 -22.06 -1.96
CA PRO A 270 2.63 -22.72 -0.76
C PRO A 270 3.92 -22.09 -0.23
N GLY A 271 4.55 -21.16 -0.94
CA GLY A 271 5.75 -20.43 -0.51
C GLY A 271 7.02 -21.28 -0.42
N LEU A 272 7.17 -22.33 -1.23
CA LEU A 272 8.30 -23.27 -1.19
C LEU A 272 9.65 -22.68 -1.64
N TYR A 273 9.67 -21.46 -2.14
CA TYR A 273 10.86 -20.75 -2.62
C TYR A 273 11.67 -20.05 -1.52
N ARG A 274 11.18 -20.08 -0.28
CA ARG A 274 11.84 -19.49 0.90
C ARG A 274 11.78 -20.42 2.10
N THR A 275 12.71 -20.28 3.03
CA THR A 275 12.78 -21.14 4.20
C THR A 275 11.84 -20.66 5.32
N LYS A 276 11.52 -21.54 6.25
CA LYS A 276 10.75 -21.15 7.45
C LYS A 276 11.56 -20.23 8.35
N GLU A 277 12.84 -20.48 8.43
CA GLU A 277 13.79 -19.70 9.23
C GLU A 277 13.87 -18.26 8.75
N GLU A 278 13.89 -18.02 7.43
CA GLU A 278 13.82 -16.68 6.84
C GLU A 278 12.52 -15.97 7.24
N VAL A 279 11.38 -16.64 7.11
CA VAL A 279 10.10 -16.06 7.50
C VAL A 279 10.04 -15.72 8.98
N GLU A 280 10.56 -16.60 9.86
CA GLU A 280 10.60 -16.37 11.31
C GLU A 280 11.56 -15.23 11.68
N GLU A 281 12.67 -15.05 10.97
CA GLU A 281 13.55 -13.92 11.17
C GLU A 281 12.85 -12.58 10.87
N TRP A 282 12.14 -12.51 9.75
CA TRP A 282 11.34 -11.32 9.43
C TRP A 282 10.16 -11.12 10.39
N ARG A 283 9.56 -12.19 10.93
CA ARG A 283 8.50 -12.08 11.94
C ARG A 283 8.93 -11.44 13.25
N ARG A 284 10.21 -11.48 13.58
CA ARG A 284 10.75 -10.77 14.77
C ARG A 284 10.61 -9.24 14.61
N ARG A 285 10.49 -8.79 13.36
CA ARG A 285 10.28 -7.39 12.99
C ARG A 285 8.82 -7.12 12.56
N ASP A 286 7.86 -7.94 13.00
CA ASP A 286 6.44 -7.73 12.66
C ASP A 286 5.99 -6.33 13.10
N PRO A 287 5.53 -5.46 12.16
CA PRO A 287 5.18 -4.08 12.46
C PRO A 287 4.06 -3.96 13.51
N LEU A 288 3.13 -4.93 13.56
CA LEU A 288 2.09 -4.96 14.57
C LEU A 288 2.63 -5.19 15.97
N ASN A 289 3.48 -6.20 16.13
CA ASN A 289 4.08 -6.52 17.43
C ASN A 289 4.96 -5.36 17.91
N ARG A 290 5.74 -4.75 17.03
CA ARG A 290 6.56 -3.59 17.33
C ARG A 290 5.71 -2.40 17.77
N CYS A 291 4.65 -2.10 17.04
CA CYS A 291 3.74 -1.00 17.36
C CYS A 291 3.01 -1.24 18.70
N ARG A 292 2.53 -2.45 18.95
CA ARG A 292 1.89 -2.85 20.22
C ARG A 292 2.83 -2.66 21.40
N GLN A 293 4.06 -3.15 21.29
CA GLN A 293 5.05 -3.00 22.36
C GLN A 293 5.34 -1.52 22.63
N ARG A 294 5.46 -0.73 21.58
CA ARG A 294 5.71 0.71 21.70
C ARG A 294 4.57 1.45 22.39
N LEU A 295 3.31 1.08 22.16
CA LEU A 295 2.17 1.65 22.89
C LEU A 295 2.27 1.37 24.40
N ILE A 296 2.68 0.16 24.78
CA ILE A 296 2.91 -0.22 26.18
C ILE A 296 4.06 0.62 26.78
N ASP A 297 5.16 0.75 26.07
CA ASP A 297 6.34 1.52 26.49
C ASP A 297 6.02 3.01 26.65
N LEU A 298 5.08 3.54 25.86
CA LEU A 298 4.55 4.91 25.96
C LEU A 298 3.51 5.07 27.08
N GLY A 299 3.16 4.00 27.80
CA GLY A 299 2.27 4.04 28.96
C GLY A 299 0.80 3.80 28.65
N MET A 300 0.46 3.24 27.47
CA MET A 300 -0.90 2.77 27.22
C MET A 300 -1.24 1.62 28.16
N LYS A 301 -2.36 1.70 28.85
CA LYS A 301 -2.79 0.69 29.81
C LYS A 301 -3.28 -0.57 29.09
N ASP A 302 -3.07 -1.74 29.72
CA ASP A 302 -3.46 -3.03 29.14
C ASP A 302 -4.97 -3.11 28.87
N ASP A 303 -5.82 -2.59 29.76
CA ASP A 303 -7.27 -2.58 29.56
C ASP A 303 -7.70 -1.71 28.36
N ALA A 304 -7.02 -0.60 28.12
CA ALA A 304 -7.28 0.24 26.94
C ALA A 304 -6.82 -0.42 25.65
N LEU A 305 -5.70 -1.14 25.70
CA LEU A 305 -5.19 -1.88 24.55
C LEU A 305 -6.09 -3.09 24.22
N GLU A 306 -6.51 -3.86 25.23
CA GLU A 306 -7.46 -4.97 25.06
C GLU A 306 -8.81 -4.48 24.50
N ALA A 307 -9.33 -3.36 25.01
CA ALA A 307 -10.57 -2.78 24.49
C ALA A 307 -10.46 -2.36 23.02
N LEU A 308 -9.32 -1.81 22.60
CA LEU A 308 -9.05 -1.49 21.19
C LEU A 308 -8.99 -2.76 20.31
N GLU A 309 -8.33 -3.81 20.80
CA GLU A 309 -8.19 -5.08 20.10
C GLU A 309 -9.54 -5.80 19.96
N ASP A 310 -10.37 -5.76 21.01
CA ASP A 310 -11.73 -6.31 21.00
C ASP A 310 -12.68 -5.53 20.05
N ASP A 311 -12.59 -4.19 20.00
CA ASP A 311 -13.34 -3.38 19.06
C ASP A 311 -13.01 -3.75 17.60
N VAL A 312 -11.73 -3.90 17.28
CA VAL A 312 -11.30 -4.34 15.94
C VAL A 312 -11.82 -5.74 15.62
N LYS A 313 -11.77 -6.66 16.59
CA LYS A 313 -12.29 -8.01 16.41
C LYS A 313 -13.80 -7.98 16.10
N ALA A 314 -14.58 -7.21 16.87
CA ALA A 314 -16.00 -7.06 16.66
C ALA A 314 -16.33 -6.45 15.28
N GLU A 315 -15.56 -5.44 14.85
CA GLU A 315 -15.70 -4.84 13.51
C GLU A 315 -15.55 -5.88 12.39
N ILE A 316 -14.51 -6.71 12.47
CA ILE A 316 -14.23 -7.69 11.42
C ILE A 316 -15.22 -8.87 11.45
N GLU A 317 -15.62 -9.33 12.64
CA GLU A 317 -16.66 -10.37 12.77
C GLU A 317 -17.99 -9.88 12.19
N ASP A 318 -18.37 -8.65 12.44
CA ASP A 318 -19.53 -8.00 11.86
C ASP A 318 -19.44 -7.87 10.33
N ALA A 319 -18.28 -7.49 9.81
CA ALA A 319 -18.05 -7.37 8.38
C ALA A 319 -18.13 -8.73 7.66
N VAL A 320 -17.64 -9.81 8.28
CA VAL A 320 -17.79 -11.18 7.75
C VAL A 320 -19.26 -11.58 7.72
N LYS A 321 -20.00 -11.33 8.80
CA LYS A 321 -21.44 -11.62 8.86
C LYS A 321 -22.21 -10.84 7.79
N PHE A 322 -21.93 -9.54 7.66
CA PHE A 322 -22.54 -8.71 6.62
C PHE A 322 -22.29 -9.27 5.22
N ALA A 323 -21.05 -9.69 4.92
CA ALA A 323 -20.73 -10.29 3.64
C ALA A 323 -21.44 -11.62 3.40
N ASP A 324 -21.55 -12.49 4.42
CA ASP A 324 -22.29 -13.76 4.33
C ASP A 324 -23.77 -13.56 4.03
N GLU A 325 -24.41 -12.60 4.71
CA GLU A 325 -25.85 -12.31 4.59
C GLU A 325 -26.19 -11.50 3.33
N SER A 326 -25.22 -10.89 2.68
CA SER A 326 -25.40 -10.06 1.49
C SER A 326 -25.79 -10.89 0.26
N PRO A 327 -26.65 -10.34 -0.63
CA PRO A 327 -27.04 -11.02 -1.87
C PRO A 327 -25.85 -11.17 -2.81
N ALA A 328 -25.80 -12.29 -3.54
CA ALA A 328 -24.78 -12.51 -4.57
C ALA A 328 -24.90 -11.47 -5.70
N ALA A 329 -23.78 -11.16 -6.35
CA ALA A 329 -23.77 -10.38 -7.57
C ALA A 329 -24.25 -11.27 -8.72
N ASP A 330 -25.45 -11.00 -9.25
CA ASP A 330 -26.11 -11.79 -10.28
C ASP A 330 -26.38 -11.03 -11.58
N GLU A 331 -26.07 -9.72 -11.60
CA GLU A 331 -26.30 -8.85 -12.75
C GLU A 331 -25.00 -8.29 -13.31
N TYR A 332 -24.42 -8.97 -14.29
CA TYR A 332 -23.19 -8.52 -14.97
C TYR A 332 -23.49 -7.69 -16.24
N PHE A 333 -24.60 -7.99 -16.93
CA PHE A 333 -24.97 -7.42 -18.24
C PHE A 333 -25.19 -5.89 -18.27
N PRO A 334 -25.71 -5.22 -17.21
CA PRO A 334 -25.88 -3.78 -17.24
C PRO A 334 -24.56 -2.98 -17.40
N TYR A 335 -23.42 -3.62 -17.10
CA TYR A 335 -22.09 -3.00 -17.13
C TYR A 335 -21.27 -3.39 -18.35
N VAL A 336 -21.82 -4.26 -19.21
CA VAL A 336 -21.19 -4.65 -20.48
C VAL A 336 -21.74 -3.75 -21.58
N ILE A 337 -20.84 -3.13 -22.35
CA ILE A 337 -21.23 -2.37 -23.55
C ILE A 337 -21.87 -3.35 -24.52
N LYS A 338 -23.14 -3.11 -24.82
CA LYS A 338 -23.83 -3.82 -25.89
C LYS A 338 -23.56 -3.08 -27.20
N GLU A 339 -22.96 -3.79 -28.17
CA GLU A 339 -22.86 -3.28 -29.54
C GLU A 339 -24.25 -3.09 -30.17
#